data_1a4c4b4af2bb8601b395bd303b522319
#
_entry.id   1a4c4b4af2bb8601b395bd303b522319
#
_cell.length_a   1.000
_cell.length_b   1.000
_cell.length_c   1.000
_cell.angle_alpha   90.00
_cell.angle_beta   90.00
_cell.angle_gamma   90.00
#
_symmetry.space_group_name_H-M   'P 1'
#
loop_
_entity.id
_entity.type
_entity.pdbx_description
1 polymer ?
#
loop_
_entity_poly.entity_id
_entity_poly.type
_entity_poly.pdbx_seq_one_letter_code
_entity_poly.pdbx_strand_id
1 'polypeptide(L)'
;MDDFSRTLRCDLLRSYDTEVSVREPKVVNDLDGVGMRRWTVSVNTNIARPDLPKQRIKLEIASVPAHTSTVRRVAVNYPELAGMYDNLTIRCQTLEEILADKLISFSATDTHIRHRDLWDIPWIVREQEIDFPAVAALVAAKHGDYLCPVPLSSMIAIGMQRAHVCYADGSFTGQMQRFLSPAVLNRTHDFDNHCDTLNAIVEKCFDRVAFSLGISDQVERARRKLATEISSGSISSAVLPKRTLGLS
;
A
#
# COMPACT_ATOMS: atom_id res chain seq x y z
N MET A 1 -9.86 -20.46 -20.15
CA MET A 1 -8.60 -19.70 -20.05
C MET A 1 -8.89 -18.33 -20.63
N ASP A 2 -8.77 -17.27 -19.86
CA ASP A 2 -9.11 -15.94 -20.33
C ASP A 2 -8.14 -15.45 -21.42
N ASP A 3 -8.55 -14.48 -22.22
CA ASP A 3 -7.73 -13.93 -23.31
C ASP A 3 -6.42 -13.35 -22.80
N PHE A 4 -6.42 -12.79 -21.59
CA PHE A 4 -5.23 -12.26 -20.94
C PHE A 4 -4.15 -13.35 -20.75
N SER A 5 -4.53 -14.48 -20.16
CA SER A 5 -3.59 -15.59 -19.91
C SER A 5 -3.01 -16.14 -21.18
N ARG A 6 -3.83 -16.23 -22.23
CA ARG A 6 -3.39 -16.72 -23.56
C ARG A 6 -2.42 -15.74 -24.21
N THR A 7 -2.79 -14.47 -24.26
CA THR A 7 -1.96 -13.41 -24.86
C THR A 7 -0.60 -13.33 -24.17
N LEU A 8 -0.58 -13.26 -22.83
CA LEU A 8 0.65 -13.19 -22.07
C LEU A 8 1.59 -14.37 -22.31
N ARG A 9 1.05 -15.60 -22.41
CA ARG A 9 1.85 -16.79 -22.74
C ARG A 9 2.46 -16.70 -24.14
N CYS A 10 1.64 -16.33 -25.12
CA CYS A 10 2.10 -16.27 -26.51
C CYS A 10 3.17 -15.19 -26.69
N ASP A 11 2.97 -14.02 -26.12
CA ASP A 11 3.88 -12.89 -26.28
C ASP A 11 5.22 -13.11 -25.57
N LEU A 12 5.21 -13.63 -24.35
CA LEU A 12 6.44 -13.90 -23.60
C LEU A 12 7.23 -15.06 -24.20
N LEU A 13 6.56 -16.13 -24.68
CA LEU A 13 7.24 -17.23 -25.35
C LEU A 13 7.87 -16.77 -26.67
N ARG A 14 7.12 -15.96 -27.44
CA ARG A 14 7.61 -15.47 -28.74
C ARG A 14 8.76 -14.49 -28.60
N SER A 15 8.68 -13.58 -27.62
CA SER A 15 9.63 -12.48 -27.49
C SER A 15 10.89 -12.82 -26.70
N TYR A 16 10.79 -13.78 -25.76
CA TYR A 16 11.87 -14.03 -24.80
C TYR A 16 12.22 -15.51 -24.62
N ASP A 17 11.67 -16.41 -25.43
CA ASP A 17 11.83 -17.86 -25.29
C ASP A 17 11.59 -18.33 -23.82
N THR A 18 10.57 -17.76 -23.20
CA THR A 18 10.30 -17.95 -21.79
C THR A 18 8.96 -18.65 -21.59
N GLU A 19 9.00 -19.79 -20.90
CA GLU A 19 7.78 -20.53 -20.59
C GLU A 19 7.02 -19.84 -19.44
N VAL A 20 5.76 -19.53 -19.69
CA VAL A 20 4.89 -18.87 -18.73
C VAL A 20 3.64 -19.70 -18.46
N SER A 21 3.32 -19.90 -17.21
CA SER A 21 2.03 -20.43 -16.77
C SER A 21 1.26 -19.38 -15.96
N VAL A 22 0.02 -19.18 -16.35
CA VAL A 22 -0.89 -18.26 -15.64
C VAL A 22 -1.97 -19.11 -14.98
N ARG A 23 -2.09 -18.96 -13.67
CA ARG A 23 -3.20 -19.58 -12.92
C ARG A 23 -4.43 -18.71 -13.04
N GLU A 24 -5.59 -19.33 -13.04
CA GLU A 24 -6.87 -18.64 -13.00
C GLU A 24 -6.94 -17.70 -11.79
N PRO A 25 -7.60 -16.55 -11.96
CA PRO A 25 -7.65 -15.55 -10.90
C PRO A 25 -8.44 -16.08 -9.70
N LYS A 26 -7.87 -15.87 -8.53
CA LYS A 26 -8.60 -16.06 -7.28
C LYS A 26 -9.28 -14.76 -6.91
N VAL A 27 -10.54 -14.84 -6.48
CA VAL A 27 -11.19 -13.73 -5.81
C VAL A 27 -10.66 -13.67 -4.38
N VAL A 28 -10.11 -12.54 -4.01
CA VAL A 28 -9.59 -12.28 -2.68
C VAL A 28 -10.31 -11.05 -2.15
N ASN A 29 -10.97 -11.18 -1.02
CA ASN A 29 -11.56 -10.04 -0.31
C ASN A 29 -10.53 -9.58 0.72
N ASP A 30 -9.88 -8.46 0.46
CA ASP A 30 -8.83 -7.90 1.33
C ASP A 30 -9.40 -6.83 2.28
N LEU A 31 -10.47 -6.18 1.86
CA LEU A 31 -11.29 -5.26 2.66
C LEU A 31 -12.75 -5.68 2.53
N ASP A 32 -13.50 -5.58 3.61
CA ASP A 32 -14.90 -5.99 3.66
C ASP A 32 -15.72 -5.39 2.50
N GLY A 33 -16.08 -6.24 1.55
CA GLY A 33 -16.91 -5.89 0.40
C GLY A 33 -16.17 -5.47 -0.87
N VAL A 34 -14.87 -5.24 -0.84
CA VAL A 34 -14.09 -4.93 -2.06
C VAL A 34 -13.52 -6.20 -2.65
N GLY A 35 -14.03 -6.58 -3.82
CA GLY A 35 -13.51 -7.71 -4.57
C GLY A 35 -12.16 -7.40 -5.21
N MET A 36 -11.19 -8.26 -4.99
CA MET A 36 -9.91 -8.24 -5.70
C MET A 36 -9.71 -9.54 -6.46
N ARG A 37 -9.27 -9.45 -7.71
CA ARG A 37 -8.85 -10.60 -8.51
C ARG A 37 -7.34 -10.65 -8.56
N ARG A 38 -6.78 -11.81 -8.22
CA ARG A 38 -5.33 -12.04 -8.21
C ARG A 38 -4.96 -13.14 -9.20
N TRP A 39 -4.16 -12.80 -10.20
CA TRP A 39 -3.51 -13.78 -11.07
C TRP A 39 -2.11 -14.08 -10.55
N THR A 40 -1.71 -15.33 -10.66
CA THR A 40 -0.33 -15.74 -10.40
C THR A 40 0.29 -16.16 -11.72
N VAL A 41 1.25 -15.39 -12.17
CA VAL A 41 2.07 -15.68 -13.35
C VAL A 41 3.35 -16.35 -12.88
N SER A 42 3.60 -17.59 -13.30
CA SER A 42 4.85 -18.29 -13.01
C SER A 42 5.71 -18.32 -14.27
N VAL A 43 6.90 -17.77 -14.17
CA VAL A 43 7.84 -17.61 -15.29
C VAL A 43 8.99 -18.58 -15.09
N ASN A 44 9.22 -19.45 -16.06
CA ASN A 44 10.40 -20.31 -16.10
C ASN A 44 11.50 -19.56 -16.87
N THR A 45 12.43 -18.96 -16.14
CA THR A 45 13.51 -18.14 -16.71
C THR A 45 14.66 -18.97 -17.29
N ASN A 46 14.65 -20.29 -17.08
CA ASN A 46 15.64 -21.21 -17.64
C ASN A 46 14.98 -22.55 -17.98
N ILE A 47 14.57 -22.71 -19.22
CA ILE A 47 13.87 -23.91 -19.70
C ILE A 47 14.75 -25.16 -19.60
N ALA A 48 16.06 -25.00 -19.74
CA ALA A 48 17.01 -26.11 -19.64
C ALA A 48 17.24 -26.61 -18.20
N ARG A 49 16.78 -25.84 -17.21
CA ARG A 49 16.94 -26.16 -15.80
C ARG A 49 15.57 -26.16 -15.08
N PRO A 50 14.74 -27.19 -15.30
CA PRO A 50 13.40 -27.28 -14.71
C PRO A 50 13.42 -27.47 -13.18
N ASP A 51 14.57 -27.80 -12.61
CA ASP A 51 14.85 -27.90 -11.18
C ASP A 51 14.93 -26.53 -10.47
N LEU A 52 15.16 -25.45 -11.23
CA LEU A 52 15.21 -24.12 -10.64
C LEU A 52 13.81 -23.58 -10.28
N PRO A 53 13.69 -22.82 -9.19
CA PRO A 53 12.41 -22.25 -8.80
C PRO A 53 11.91 -21.23 -9.81
N LYS A 54 10.65 -21.38 -10.25
CA LYS A 54 10.01 -20.42 -11.16
C LYS A 54 9.84 -19.08 -10.47
N GLN A 55 10.11 -18.00 -11.19
CA GLN A 55 9.76 -16.63 -10.77
C GLN A 55 8.23 -16.49 -10.70
N ARG A 56 7.73 -15.82 -9.67
CA ARG A 56 6.29 -15.60 -9.49
C ARG A 56 5.95 -14.13 -9.49
N ILE A 57 5.11 -13.73 -10.42
CA ILE A 57 4.57 -12.38 -10.51
C ILE A 57 3.09 -12.45 -10.10
N LYS A 58 2.67 -11.58 -9.21
CA LYS A 58 1.27 -11.42 -8.82
C LYS A 58 0.71 -10.18 -9.51
N LEU A 59 -0.38 -10.35 -10.24
CA LEU A 59 -1.16 -9.26 -10.79
C LEU A 59 -2.47 -9.19 -10.01
N GLU A 60 -2.73 -8.04 -9.41
CA GLU A 60 -3.91 -7.81 -8.57
C GLU A 60 -4.74 -6.69 -9.19
N ILE A 61 -6.03 -6.94 -9.37
CA ILE A 61 -6.98 -5.96 -9.87
C ILE A 61 -8.11 -5.85 -8.85
N ALA A 62 -8.22 -4.69 -8.23
CA ALA A 62 -9.30 -4.37 -7.29
C ALA A 62 -10.52 -3.81 -8.04
N SER A 63 -11.71 -4.08 -7.49
CA SER A 63 -12.99 -3.54 -8.01
C SER A 63 -13.29 -2.14 -7.47
N VAL A 64 -12.26 -1.39 -7.08
CA VAL A 64 -12.37 -0.01 -6.60
C VAL A 64 -12.10 0.94 -7.75
N PRO A 65 -12.92 1.98 -7.96
CA PRO A 65 -12.70 2.94 -9.04
C PRO A 65 -11.40 3.73 -8.82
N ALA A 66 -10.72 4.02 -9.93
CA ALA A 66 -9.69 5.05 -9.96
C ALA A 66 -10.37 6.38 -10.28
N HIS A 67 -10.14 7.39 -9.44
CA HIS A 67 -10.72 8.74 -9.59
C HIS A 67 -9.87 9.64 -10.47
N THR A 68 -8.58 9.33 -10.59
CA THR A 68 -7.62 10.12 -11.38
C THR A 68 -6.92 9.25 -12.42
N SER A 69 -6.36 9.91 -13.43
CA SER A 69 -5.59 9.22 -14.45
C SER A 69 -4.52 10.15 -15.03
N THR A 70 -3.29 9.69 -15.01
CA THR A 70 -2.16 10.36 -15.65
C THR A 70 -1.38 9.37 -16.49
N VAL A 71 -0.65 9.88 -17.49
CA VAL A 71 0.23 9.06 -18.33
C VAL A 71 1.67 9.29 -17.88
N ARG A 72 2.37 8.21 -17.60
CA ARG A 72 3.78 8.24 -17.17
C ARG A 72 4.61 7.33 -18.05
N ARG A 73 5.86 7.71 -18.29
CA ARG A 73 6.86 6.82 -18.90
C ARG A 73 7.27 5.78 -17.87
N VAL A 74 7.50 4.56 -18.36
CA VAL A 74 8.06 3.50 -17.51
C VAL A 74 9.53 3.83 -17.24
N ALA A 75 9.90 3.91 -15.96
CA ALA A 75 11.30 4.01 -15.56
C ALA A 75 11.97 2.64 -15.69
N VAL A 76 13.10 2.58 -16.35
CA VAL A 76 13.87 1.34 -16.55
C VAL A 76 15.14 1.42 -15.70
N ASN A 77 15.22 0.55 -14.69
CA ASN A 77 16.36 0.51 -13.78
C ASN A 77 17.52 -0.37 -14.31
N TYR A 78 17.37 -0.91 -15.51
CA TYR A 78 18.36 -1.77 -16.16
C TYR A 78 18.84 -1.10 -17.46
N PRO A 79 20.04 -0.50 -17.48
CA PRO A 79 20.55 0.24 -18.63
C PRO A 79 20.48 -0.54 -19.94
N GLU A 80 20.73 -1.86 -19.89
CA GLU A 80 20.67 -2.76 -21.03
C GLU A 80 19.28 -2.92 -21.66
N LEU A 81 18.24 -2.59 -20.90
CA LEU A 81 16.84 -2.66 -21.34
C LEU A 81 16.27 -1.29 -21.73
N ALA A 82 16.99 -0.20 -21.53
CA ALA A 82 16.48 1.16 -21.71
C ALA A 82 15.87 1.35 -23.11
N GLY A 83 16.58 0.97 -24.16
CA GLY A 83 16.09 1.09 -25.54
C GLY A 83 14.81 0.33 -25.87
N MET A 84 14.47 -0.70 -25.10
CA MET A 84 13.21 -1.44 -25.28
C MET A 84 11.99 -0.71 -24.73
N TYR A 85 12.19 0.21 -23.80
CA TYR A 85 11.13 0.86 -23.03
C TYR A 85 11.06 2.38 -23.20
N ASP A 86 11.94 2.98 -24.00
CA ASP A 86 12.09 4.44 -24.17
C ASP A 86 10.77 5.15 -24.50
N ASN A 87 9.86 4.49 -25.20
CA ASN A 87 8.56 5.05 -25.58
C ASN A 87 7.38 4.39 -24.87
N LEU A 88 7.65 3.50 -23.91
CA LEU A 88 6.58 2.83 -23.19
C LEU A 88 5.97 3.78 -22.17
N THR A 89 4.69 4.08 -22.36
CA THR A 89 3.90 4.85 -21.41
C THR A 89 2.80 3.98 -20.83
N ILE A 90 2.50 4.21 -19.57
CA ILE A 90 1.40 3.57 -18.87
C ILE A 90 0.43 4.62 -18.31
N ARG A 91 -0.82 4.26 -18.24
CA ARG A 91 -1.82 5.04 -17.53
C ARG A 91 -1.81 4.60 -16.07
N CYS A 92 -1.68 5.56 -15.16
CA CYS A 92 -1.65 5.30 -13.72
C CYS A 92 -2.44 6.37 -12.95
N GLN A 93 -2.69 6.12 -11.69
CA GLN A 93 -3.24 7.12 -10.76
C GLN A 93 -2.25 8.27 -10.55
N THR A 94 -2.73 9.44 -10.14
CA THR A 94 -1.86 10.53 -9.67
C THR A 94 -1.23 10.17 -8.32
N LEU A 95 -0.20 10.89 -7.90
CA LEU A 95 0.43 10.67 -6.60
C LEU A 95 -0.51 10.99 -5.45
N GLU A 96 -1.40 11.98 -5.61
CA GLU A 96 -2.43 12.32 -4.65
C GLU A 96 -3.37 11.14 -4.42
N GLU A 97 -3.80 10.44 -5.48
CA GLU A 97 -4.65 9.28 -5.35
C GLU A 97 -3.92 8.08 -4.75
N ILE A 98 -2.67 7.84 -5.14
CA ILE A 98 -1.84 6.80 -4.54
C ILE A 98 -1.63 7.08 -3.04
N LEU A 99 -1.40 8.34 -2.66
CA LEU A 99 -1.28 8.72 -1.26
C LEU A 99 -2.59 8.49 -0.50
N ALA A 100 -3.73 8.86 -1.06
CA ALA A 100 -5.05 8.61 -0.47
C ALA A 100 -5.29 7.12 -0.24
N ASP A 101 -5.00 6.27 -1.23
CA ASP A 101 -5.12 4.81 -1.10
C ASP A 101 -4.22 4.26 0.02
N LYS A 102 -3.00 4.77 0.16
CA LYS A 102 -2.08 4.35 1.22
C LYS A 102 -2.57 4.77 2.60
N LEU A 103 -3.04 6.00 2.77
CA LEU A 103 -3.59 6.48 4.04
C LEU A 103 -4.80 5.65 4.48
N ILE A 104 -5.70 5.33 3.55
CA ILE A 104 -6.88 4.51 3.85
C ILE A 104 -6.47 3.07 4.16
N SER A 105 -5.71 2.43 3.28
CA SER A 105 -5.35 1.02 3.45
C SER A 105 -4.52 0.78 4.70
N PHE A 106 -3.64 1.71 5.05
CA PHE A 106 -2.89 1.65 6.30
C PHE A 106 -3.79 1.75 7.53
N SER A 107 -4.80 2.62 7.49
CA SER A 107 -5.71 2.86 8.61
C SER A 107 -6.82 1.81 8.72
N ALA A 108 -7.38 1.35 7.60
CA ALA A 108 -8.57 0.52 7.57
C ALA A 108 -8.26 -0.99 7.59
N THR A 109 -7.07 -1.45 7.13
CA THR A 109 -6.75 -2.88 7.14
C THR A 109 -6.72 -3.43 8.57
N ASP A 110 -7.53 -4.45 8.84
CA ASP A 110 -7.69 -5.03 10.18
C ASP A 110 -6.93 -6.36 10.39
N THR A 111 -6.52 -7.00 9.29
CA THR A 111 -5.86 -8.32 9.32
C THR A 111 -4.37 -8.24 9.66
N HIS A 112 -3.71 -7.14 9.28
CA HIS A 112 -2.28 -6.91 9.51
C HIS A 112 -1.92 -5.44 9.35
N ILE A 113 -0.79 -5.03 9.93
CA ILE A 113 -0.28 -3.68 9.74
C ILE A 113 0.52 -3.60 8.43
N ARG A 114 0.23 -2.60 7.63
CA ARG A 114 0.87 -2.36 6.32
C ARG A 114 2.15 -1.51 6.49
N HIS A 115 3.18 -2.08 7.10
CA HIS A 115 4.42 -1.36 7.41
C HIS A 115 5.09 -0.70 6.19
N ARG A 116 4.91 -1.27 4.98
CA ARG A 116 5.45 -0.65 3.76
C ARG A 116 4.83 0.72 3.46
N ASP A 117 3.55 0.90 3.78
CA ASP A 117 2.90 2.19 3.55
C ASP A 117 3.52 3.29 4.43
N LEU A 118 4.04 2.94 5.63
CA LEU A 118 4.81 3.86 6.48
C LEU A 118 6.15 4.30 5.86
N TRP A 119 6.71 3.53 4.96
CA TRP A 119 7.87 3.92 4.16
C TRP A 119 7.48 4.74 2.94
N ASP A 120 6.42 4.31 2.25
CA ASP A 120 6.01 4.88 0.98
C ASP A 120 5.36 6.27 1.15
N ILE A 121 4.55 6.49 2.20
CA ILE A 121 3.90 7.79 2.47
C ILE A 121 4.92 8.93 2.60
N PRO A 122 5.93 8.85 3.48
CA PRO A 122 6.97 9.88 3.57
C PRO A 122 7.76 10.07 2.29
N TRP A 123 8.00 8.98 1.55
CA TRP A 123 8.71 9.05 0.27
C TRP A 123 7.91 9.89 -0.76
N ILE A 124 6.61 9.58 -0.94
CA ILE A 124 5.73 10.30 -1.87
C ILE A 124 5.72 11.80 -1.56
N VAL A 125 5.57 12.17 -0.29
CA VAL A 125 5.43 13.57 0.15
C VAL A 125 6.74 14.36 0.00
N ARG A 126 7.90 13.68 0.02
CA ARG A 126 9.21 14.35 -0.17
C ARG A 126 9.60 14.52 -1.63
N GLU A 127 9.17 13.60 -2.49
CA GLU A 127 9.57 13.61 -3.91
C GLU A 127 8.86 14.67 -4.74
N GLN A 128 7.66 15.08 -4.35
CA GLN A 128 6.88 16.07 -5.09
C GLN A 128 6.03 16.94 -4.15
N GLU A 129 5.71 18.14 -4.62
CA GLU A 129 4.71 18.98 -3.99
C GLU A 129 3.33 18.31 -4.16
N ILE A 130 2.66 18.01 -3.02
CA ILE A 130 1.38 17.31 -2.97
C ILE A 130 0.26 18.31 -2.70
N ASP A 131 -0.78 18.27 -3.52
CA ASP A 131 -2.03 19.00 -3.31
C ASP A 131 -2.89 18.29 -2.24
N PHE A 132 -2.74 18.68 -0.98
CA PHE A 132 -3.48 18.07 0.13
C PHE A 132 -5.00 18.27 0.09
N PRO A 133 -5.56 19.39 -0.36
CA PRO A 133 -6.98 19.49 -0.68
C PRO A 133 -7.46 18.40 -1.65
N ALA A 134 -6.72 18.11 -2.71
CA ALA A 134 -7.04 17.02 -3.63
C ALA A 134 -6.91 15.65 -2.96
N VAL A 135 -5.84 15.41 -2.17
CA VAL A 135 -5.70 14.17 -1.38
C VAL A 135 -6.90 13.97 -0.45
N ALA A 136 -7.32 15.03 0.25
CA ALA A 136 -8.43 14.98 1.20
C ALA A 136 -9.76 14.61 0.52
N ALA A 137 -10.04 15.21 -0.63
CA ALA A 137 -11.22 14.87 -1.42
C ALA A 137 -11.19 13.40 -1.88
N LEU A 138 -10.01 12.91 -2.31
CA LEU A 138 -9.81 11.51 -2.71
C LEU A 138 -9.93 10.54 -1.52
N VAL A 139 -9.41 10.91 -0.35
CA VAL A 139 -9.59 10.11 0.88
C VAL A 139 -11.07 10.00 1.23
N ALA A 140 -11.83 11.08 1.15
CA ALA A 140 -13.27 11.04 1.43
C ALA A 140 -14.04 10.15 0.42
N ALA A 141 -13.75 10.29 -0.87
CA ALA A 141 -14.37 9.47 -1.91
C ALA A 141 -14.04 7.98 -1.74
N LYS A 142 -12.77 7.65 -1.62
CA LYS A 142 -12.29 6.26 -1.46
C LYS A 142 -12.69 5.62 -0.14
N HIS A 143 -12.87 6.39 0.93
CA HIS A 143 -13.45 5.88 2.18
C HIS A 143 -14.83 5.25 1.94
N GLY A 144 -15.65 5.86 1.07
CA GLY A 144 -16.91 5.30 0.62
C GLY A 144 -16.75 4.09 -0.30
N ASP A 145 -15.85 4.17 -1.29
CA ASP A 145 -15.60 3.08 -2.24
C ASP A 145 -15.09 1.80 -1.56
N TYR A 146 -14.25 1.94 -0.54
CA TYR A 146 -13.75 0.81 0.26
C TYR A 146 -14.74 0.32 1.32
N LEU A 147 -15.93 0.92 1.40
CA LEU A 147 -16.96 0.59 2.39
C LEU A 147 -16.39 0.52 3.82
N CYS A 148 -15.55 1.49 4.16
CA CYS A 148 -14.88 1.50 5.47
C CYS A 148 -15.93 1.53 6.59
N PRO A 149 -15.89 0.58 7.54
CA PRO A 149 -16.97 0.41 8.54
C PRO A 149 -16.95 1.47 9.64
N VAL A 150 -15.85 2.22 9.77
CA VAL A 150 -15.69 3.25 10.79
C VAL A 150 -15.78 4.66 10.20
N PRO A 151 -16.25 5.67 10.95
CA PRO A 151 -16.24 7.05 10.47
C PRO A 151 -14.85 7.51 10.06
N LEU A 152 -14.77 8.38 9.04
CA LEU A 152 -13.52 8.88 8.50
C LEU A 152 -12.59 9.49 9.56
N SER A 153 -13.14 10.25 10.52
CA SER A 153 -12.38 10.82 11.64
C SER A 153 -11.76 9.73 12.55
N SER A 154 -12.49 8.64 12.76
CA SER A 154 -11.98 7.50 13.53
C SER A 154 -10.90 6.73 12.75
N MET A 155 -11.07 6.56 11.45
CA MET A 155 -10.08 5.94 10.58
C MET A 155 -8.75 6.72 10.60
N ILE A 156 -8.81 8.06 10.51
CA ILE A 156 -7.63 8.93 10.59
C ILE A 156 -6.95 8.77 11.97
N ALA A 157 -7.71 8.81 13.06
CA ALA A 157 -7.19 8.62 14.42
C ALA A 157 -6.50 7.25 14.59
N ILE A 158 -7.07 6.20 14.03
CA ILE A 158 -6.49 4.85 14.00
C ILE A 158 -5.17 4.86 13.23
N GLY A 159 -5.12 5.50 12.06
CA GLY A 159 -3.90 5.60 11.25
C GLY A 159 -2.77 6.28 12.00
N MET A 160 -3.03 7.41 12.65
CA MET A 160 -2.05 8.14 13.46
C MET A 160 -1.53 7.28 14.63
N GLN A 161 -2.42 6.62 15.36
CA GLN A 161 -2.05 5.74 16.47
C GLN A 161 -1.21 4.55 16.01
N ARG A 162 -1.57 3.91 14.89
CA ARG A 162 -0.80 2.80 14.31
C ARG A 162 0.60 3.22 13.90
N ALA A 163 0.74 4.38 13.24
CA ALA A 163 2.03 4.92 12.85
C ALA A 163 2.93 5.12 14.08
N HIS A 164 2.41 5.82 15.09
CA HIS A 164 3.13 6.05 16.34
C HIS A 164 3.62 4.75 16.98
N VAL A 165 2.76 3.76 17.14
CA VAL A 165 3.13 2.46 17.75
C VAL A 165 4.17 1.73 16.91
N CYS A 166 4.00 1.65 15.59
CA CYS A 166 4.92 0.91 14.71
C CYS A 166 6.34 1.49 14.69
N TYR A 167 6.46 2.81 14.78
CA TYR A 167 7.77 3.46 14.87
C TYR A 167 8.39 3.31 16.27
N ALA A 168 7.56 3.42 17.32
CA ALA A 168 8.03 3.36 18.70
C ALA A 168 8.43 1.94 19.16
N ASP A 169 7.73 0.89 18.71
CA ASP A 169 7.98 -0.50 19.12
C ASP A 169 9.03 -1.23 18.25
N GLY A 170 9.60 -0.55 17.25
CA GLY A 170 10.57 -1.10 16.33
C GLY A 170 10.02 -2.11 15.31
N SER A 171 8.70 -2.34 15.26
CA SER A 171 8.10 -3.26 14.29
C SER A 171 8.27 -2.79 12.86
N PHE A 172 8.23 -1.48 12.63
CA PHE A 172 8.56 -0.87 11.33
C PHE A 172 9.99 -1.23 10.90
N THR A 173 10.98 -1.00 11.76
CA THR A 173 12.39 -1.29 11.49
C THR A 173 12.61 -2.75 11.14
N GLY A 174 12.08 -3.66 11.94
CA GLY A 174 12.18 -5.10 11.71
C GLY A 174 11.56 -5.57 10.40
N GLN A 175 10.49 -4.90 9.95
CA GLN A 175 9.88 -5.20 8.65
C GLN A 175 10.70 -4.61 7.49
N MET A 176 11.19 -3.36 7.62
CA MET A 176 11.95 -2.71 6.55
C MET A 176 13.27 -3.41 6.26
N GLN A 177 13.93 -3.99 7.25
CA GLN A 177 15.14 -4.81 7.06
C GLN A 177 14.96 -5.98 6.08
N ARG A 178 13.72 -6.45 5.89
CA ARG A 178 13.40 -7.53 4.94
C ARG A 178 13.19 -7.05 3.51
N PHE A 179 12.99 -5.75 3.30
CA PHE A 179 12.62 -5.17 2.01
C PHE A 179 13.66 -4.21 1.45
N LEU A 180 14.36 -3.50 2.33
CA LEU A 180 15.35 -2.52 1.92
C LEU A 180 16.70 -3.19 1.72
N SER A 181 17.43 -2.74 0.70
CA SER A 181 18.81 -3.20 0.51
C SER A 181 19.71 -2.72 1.65
N PRO A 182 20.80 -3.46 1.98
CA PRO A 182 21.76 -3.01 2.97
C PRO A 182 22.31 -1.60 2.69
N ALA A 183 22.46 -1.23 1.42
CA ALA A 183 22.93 0.10 1.03
C ALA A 183 21.93 1.21 1.43
N VAL A 184 20.63 0.94 1.38
CA VAL A 184 19.60 1.89 1.82
C VAL A 184 19.56 1.95 3.35
N LEU A 185 19.61 0.81 4.02
CA LEU A 185 19.64 0.74 5.49
C LEU A 185 20.86 1.45 6.06
N ASN A 186 22.04 1.28 5.44
CA ASN A 186 23.28 1.93 5.89
C ASN A 186 23.30 3.45 5.67
N ARG A 187 22.48 3.98 4.77
CA ARG A 187 22.33 5.44 4.60
C ARG A 187 21.52 6.09 5.72
N THR A 188 20.75 5.31 6.45
CA THR A 188 19.97 5.73 7.61
C THR A 188 20.71 5.34 8.89
N HIS A 189 21.93 5.88 9.09
CA HIS A 189 22.83 5.55 10.20
C HIS A 189 22.24 5.75 11.58
N ASP A 190 21.20 6.58 11.68
CA ASP A 190 20.44 6.81 12.90
C ASP A 190 18.98 6.48 12.63
N PHE A 191 18.68 5.19 12.63
CA PHE A 191 17.36 4.71 12.25
C PHE A 191 16.28 5.14 13.25
N ASP A 192 16.62 5.34 14.51
CA ASP A 192 15.67 5.77 15.55
C ASP A 192 15.23 7.23 15.33
N ASN A 193 16.18 8.16 15.16
CA ASN A 193 15.88 9.54 14.78
C ASN A 193 15.18 9.63 13.40
N HIS A 194 15.49 8.70 12.49
CA HIS A 194 14.81 8.61 11.22
C HIS A 194 13.34 8.20 11.38
N CYS A 195 13.06 7.24 12.27
CA CYS A 195 11.69 6.82 12.59
C CYS A 195 10.86 7.96 13.16
N ASP A 196 11.41 8.78 14.05
CA ASP A 196 10.71 9.98 14.58
C ASP A 196 10.37 10.96 13.47
N THR A 197 11.31 11.20 12.55
CA THR A 197 11.06 12.05 11.38
C THR A 197 9.98 11.48 10.46
N LEU A 198 10.00 10.18 10.19
CA LEU A 198 8.99 9.52 9.36
C LEU A 198 7.62 9.57 10.03
N ASN A 199 7.55 9.33 11.35
CA ASN A 199 6.31 9.44 12.11
C ASN A 199 5.72 10.84 12.01
N ALA A 200 6.52 11.87 12.24
CA ALA A 200 6.08 13.27 12.13
C ALA A 200 5.54 13.62 10.74
N ILE A 201 6.14 13.06 9.68
CA ILE A 201 5.64 13.25 8.29
C ILE A 201 4.29 12.56 8.11
N VAL A 202 4.14 11.33 8.57
CA VAL A 202 2.88 10.57 8.45
C VAL A 202 1.76 11.25 9.24
N GLU A 203 2.02 11.64 10.48
CA GLU A 203 1.06 12.40 11.30
C GLU A 203 0.63 13.69 10.61
N LYS A 204 1.59 14.46 10.09
CA LYS A 204 1.31 15.68 9.34
C LYS A 204 0.45 15.44 8.08
N CYS A 205 0.61 14.30 7.40
CA CYS A 205 -0.25 13.95 6.29
C CYS A 205 -1.71 13.78 6.73
N PHE A 206 -1.96 13.05 7.81
CA PHE A 206 -3.28 12.89 8.37
C PHE A 206 -3.88 14.21 8.88
N ASP A 207 -3.08 15.04 9.56
CA ASP A 207 -3.51 16.37 10.02
C ASP A 207 -3.93 17.28 8.85
N ARG A 208 -3.14 17.30 7.77
CA ARG A 208 -3.49 18.10 6.59
C ARG A 208 -4.75 17.61 5.89
N VAL A 209 -4.96 16.30 5.83
CA VAL A 209 -6.21 15.72 5.32
C VAL A 209 -7.38 16.11 6.22
N ALA A 210 -7.26 15.95 7.53
CA ALA A 210 -8.31 16.34 8.49
C ALA A 210 -8.65 17.83 8.43
N PHE A 211 -7.63 18.67 8.31
CA PHE A 211 -7.79 20.12 8.16
C PHE A 211 -8.51 20.49 6.86
N SER A 212 -8.08 19.92 5.73
CA SER A 212 -8.70 20.18 4.41
C SER A 212 -10.16 19.73 4.35
N LEU A 213 -10.54 18.70 5.10
CA LEU A 213 -11.93 18.23 5.24
C LEU A 213 -12.74 18.97 6.30
N GLY A 214 -12.13 19.86 7.09
CA GLY A 214 -12.81 20.55 8.17
C GLY A 214 -13.24 19.63 9.34
N ILE A 215 -12.54 18.50 9.56
CA ILE A 215 -12.88 17.51 10.57
C ILE A 215 -11.84 17.37 11.68
N SER A 216 -10.90 18.30 11.82
CA SER A 216 -9.82 18.23 12.81
C SER A 216 -10.33 18.02 14.24
N ASP A 217 -11.38 18.72 14.67
CA ASP A 217 -11.99 18.54 15.99
C ASP A 217 -12.61 17.14 16.19
N GLN A 218 -13.13 16.57 15.10
CA GLN A 218 -13.70 15.22 15.15
C GLN A 218 -12.59 14.17 15.29
N VAL A 219 -11.48 14.36 14.57
CA VAL A 219 -10.29 13.51 14.68
C VAL A 219 -9.71 13.57 16.08
N GLU A 220 -9.58 14.76 16.66
CA GLU A 220 -9.07 14.93 18.03
C GLU A 220 -9.97 14.26 19.08
N ARG A 221 -11.30 14.34 18.93
CA ARG A 221 -12.23 13.59 19.79
C ARG A 221 -12.07 12.09 19.64
N ALA A 222 -11.90 11.61 18.40
CA ALA A 222 -11.67 10.19 18.12
C ALA A 222 -10.34 9.68 18.71
N ARG A 223 -9.26 10.48 18.64
CA ARG A 223 -7.96 10.18 19.26
C ARG A 223 -8.08 10.03 20.79
N ARG A 224 -8.76 10.95 21.46
CA ARG A 224 -8.97 10.88 22.92
C ARG A 224 -9.78 9.64 23.32
N LYS A 225 -10.84 9.34 22.58
CA LYS A 225 -11.63 8.12 22.81
C LYS A 225 -10.76 6.88 22.65
N LEU A 226 -9.99 6.80 21.56
CA LEU A 226 -9.10 5.70 21.29
C LEU A 226 -8.04 5.50 22.38
N ALA A 227 -7.41 6.60 22.85
CA ALA A 227 -6.45 6.55 23.94
C ALA A 227 -7.07 6.00 25.24
N THR A 228 -8.33 6.36 25.55
CA THR A 228 -9.06 5.82 26.70
C THR A 228 -9.33 4.33 26.55
N GLU A 229 -9.74 3.86 25.37
CA GLU A 229 -10.01 2.46 25.09
C GLU A 229 -8.73 1.60 25.16
N ILE A 230 -7.59 2.13 24.68
CA ILE A 230 -6.28 1.48 24.82
C ILE A 230 -5.88 1.40 26.29
N SER A 231 -5.99 2.50 27.05
CA SER A 231 -5.61 2.54 28.47
C SER A 231 -6.46 1.61 29.33
N SER A 232 -7.73 1.39 28.98
CA SER A 232 -8.60 0.42 29.65
C SER A 232 -8.37 -1.02 29.25
N GLY A 233 -7.47 -1.29 28.29
CA GLY A 233 -7.22 -2.62 27.74
C GLY A 233 -8.35 -3.16 26.86
N SER A 234 -9.33 -2.34 26.50
CA SER A 234 -10.45 -2.72 25.63
C SER A 234 -10.00 -2.99 24.20
N ILE A 235 -8.93 -2.30 23.75
CA ILE A 235 -8.35 -2.43 22.42
C ILE A 235 -6.82 -2.57 22.54
N SER A 236 -6.20 -3.31 21.62
CA SER A 236 -4.74 -3.39 21.49
C SER A 236 -4.15 -2.02 21.14
N SER A 237 -2.96 -1.71 21.64
CA SER A 237 -2.23 -0.48 21.31
C SER A 237 -1.99 -0.31 19.80
N ALA A 238 -1.83 -1.40 19.06
CA ALA A 238 -1.72 -1.41 17.60
C ALA A 238 -3.07 -1.21 16.89
N VAL A 239 -4.17 -1.10 17.64
CA VAL A 239 -5.53 -0.90 17.12
C VAL A 239 -5.90 -1.92 16.04
N LEU A 240 -5.43 -3.14 16.18
CA LEU A 240 -5.96 -4.27 15.41
C LEU A 240 -7.24 -4.72 16.10
N PRO A 241 -8.37 -4.78 15.40
CA PRO A 241 -9.58 -5.34 15.97
C PRO A 241 -9.28 -6.76 16.47
N LYS A 242 -9.65 -7.07 17.72
CA LYS A 242 -9.61 -8.43 18.21
C LYS A 242 -10.53 -9.20 17.29
N ARG A 243 -9.98 -10.11 16.46
CA ARG A 243 -10.82 -11.13 15.81
C ARG A 243 -11.62 -11.76 16.93
N THR A 244 -12.90 -11.50 16.94
CA THR A 244 -13.84 -12.34 17.69
C THR A 244 -13.70 -13.70 17.00
N LEU A 245 -12.92 -14.58 17.60
CA LEU A 245 -12.91 -16.00 17.24
C LEU A 245 -14.34 -16.47 17.53
N GLY A 246 -15.20 -16.36 16.55
CA GLY A 246 -16.46 -17.06 16.48
C GLY A 246 -16.13 -18.54 16.39
N LEU A 247 -15.94 -19.15 17.57
CA LEU A 247 -16.10 -20.57 17.73
C LEU A 247 -17.60 -20.84 17.61
N SER A 248 -18.01 -21.27 16.45
CA SER A 248 -19.20 -22.09 16.25
C SER A 248 -19.00 -22.96 15.01
#